data_aaa3f2a3d0f5bc020ac8fe828c8ffbe0
#
_entry.id   aaa3f2a3d0f5bc020ac8fe828c8ffbe0
#
_cell.length_a   1.000
_cell.length_b   1.000
_cell.length_c   1.000
_cell.angle_alpha   90.00
_cell.angle_beta   90.00
_cell.angle_gamma   90.00
#
_symmetry.space_group_name_H-M   'P 1'
#
loop_
_entity.id
_entity.type
_entity.pdbx_description
1 polymer ?
#
loop_
_entity_poly.entity_id
_entity_poly.type
_entity_poly.pdbx_seq_one_letter_code
_entity_poly.pdbx_strand_id
1 'polypeptide(L)'
;MNSQDRIRLARRHAGLSQAELAEAIGVQRSAVSHWESPQGKNPSVDHLRAVAMVAGVTFEWLATGRGKMELSEDAKLDSVSAADAILVEERNELRLIQAFRLAPPGIRVALLEIVEELTARRLGRTRAKRLTRFGE
;
A
#
# COMPACT_ATOMS: atom_id res chain seq x y z
N MET A 1 27.10 -4.30 9.54
CA MET A 1 26.22 -4.72 8.42
C MET A 1 26.34 -3.69 7.31
N ASN A 2 26.75 -4.11 6.13
CA ASN A 2 26.90 -3.23 4.98
C ASN A 2 25.57 -3.08 4.20
N SER A 3 25.57 -2.23 3.18
CA SER A 3 24.37 -1.95 2.37
C SER A 3 23.84 -3.22 1.67
N GLN A 4 24.71 -4.05 1.16
CA GLN A 4 24.34 -5.29 0.49
C GLN A 4 23.64 -6.28 1.43
N ASP A 5 24.14 -6.38 2.65
CA ASP A 5 23.53 -7.24 3.69
C ASP A 5 22.15 -6.71 4.11
N ARG A 6 21.99 -5.39 4.21
CA ARG A 6 20.70 -4.79 4.54
C ARG A 6 19.65 -5.03 3.44
N ILE A 7 20.03 -4.91 2.17
CA ILE A 7 19.14 -5.19 1.04
C ILE A 7 18.70 -6.65 1.07
N ARG A 8 19.64 -7.57 1.28
CA ARG A 8 19.32 -9.00 1.40
C ARG A 8 18.41 -9.28 2.58
N LEU A 9 18.69 -8.69 3.74
CA LEU A 9 17.87 -8.85 4.94
C LEU A 9 16.45 -8.32 4.72
N ALA A 10 16.32 -7.14 4.13
CA ALA A 10 15.02 -6.55 3.79
C ALA A 10 14.20 -7.45 2.87
N ARG A 11 14.81 -7.96 1.81
CA ARG A 11 14.18 -8.90 0.88
C ARG A 11 13.69 -10.17 1.60
N ARG A 12 14.53 -10.77 2.41
CA ARG A 12 14.18 -11.98 3.17
C ARG A 12 13.10 -11.70 4.22
N HIS A 13 13.12 -10.54 4.84
CA HIS A 13 12.08 -10.10 5.78
C HIS A 13 10.70 -10.06 5.10
N ALA A 14 10.63 -9.64 3.85
CA ALA A 14 9.41 -9.63 3.05
C ALA A 14 9.05 -11.01 2.48
N GLY A 15 9.89 -12.04 2.65
CA GLY A 15 9.66 -13.38 2.11
C GLY A 15 9.80 -13.47 0.59
N LEU A 16 10.56 -12.56 -0.03
CA LEU A 16 10.71 -12.49 -1.48
C LEU A 16 12.02 -13.12 -1.97
N SER A 17 11.97 -13.78 -3.13
CA SER A 17 13.16 -14.15 -3.89
C SER A 17 13.75 -12.92 -4.59
N GLN A 18 14.98 -13.04 -5.10
CA GLN A 18 15.59 -11.98 -5.91
C GLN A 18 14.77 -11.67 -7.16
N ALA A 19 14.22 -12.69 -7.81
CA ALA A 19 13.36 -12.53 -8.98
C ALA A 19 12.04 -11.81 -8.65
N GLU A 20 11.41 -12.16 -7.53
CA GLU A 20 10.16 -11.54 -7.07
C GLU A 20 10.35 -10.07 -6.69
N LEU A 21 11.45 -9.75 -5.99
CA LEU A 21 11.78 -8.36 -5.68
C LEU A 21 12.05 -7.56 -6.97
N ALA A 22 12.81 -8.13 -7.90
CA ALA A 22 13.11 -7.49 -9.19
C ALA A 22 11.84 -7.19 -9.98
N GLU A 23 10.91 -8.12 -10.05
CA GLU A 23 9.62 -7.94 -10.71
C GLU A 23 8.79 -6.84 -10.05
N ALA A 24 8.74 -6.83 -8.71
CA ALA A 24 7.96 -5.85 -7.96
C ALA A 24 8.45 -4.41 -8.17
N ILE A 25 9.75 -4.20 -8.36
CA ILE A 25 10.34 -2.87 -8.55
C ILE A 25 10.65 -2.53 -10.03
N GLY A 26 10.39 -3.45 -10.95
CA GLY A 26 10.53 -3.20 -12.38
C GLY A 26 11.97 -3.24 -12.89
N VAL A 27 12.85 -4.06 -12.29
CA VAL A 27 14.22 -4.27 -12.72
C VAL A 27 14.47 -5.75 -13.04
N GLN A 28 15.62 -6.05 -13.64
CA GLN A 28 16.04 -7.43 -13.88
C GLN A 28 16.57 -8.08 -12.61
N ARG A 29 16.40 -9.39 -12.48
CA ARG A 29 16.95 -10.17 -11.36
C ARG A 29 18.45 -9.95 -11.18
N SER A 30 19.18 -9.82 -12.26
CA SER A 30 20.62 -9.56 -12.23
C SER A 30 21.00 -8.27 -11.48
N ALA A 31 20.15 -7.24 -11.55
CA ALA A 31 20.34 -6.00 -10.80
C ALA A 31 20.25 -6.25 -9.29
N VAL A 32 19.23 -6.97 -8.83
CA VAL A 32 19.05 -7.33 -7.41
C VAL A 32 20.23 -8.20 -6.93
N SER A 33 20.61 -9.19 -7.71
CA SER A 33 21.78 -10.05 -7.42
C SER A 33 23.04 -9.21 -7.24
N HIS A 34 23.24 -8.23 -8.12
CA HIS A 34 24.39 -7.33 -8.07
C HIS A 34 24.37 -6.44 -6.82
N TRP A 35 23.21 -5.90 -6.44
CA TRP A 35 23.07 -5.10 -5.23
C TRP A 35 23.34 -5.88 -3.94
N GLU A 36 23.09 -7.17 -3.95
CA GLU A 36 23.34 -8.04 -2.80
C GLU A 36 24.76 -8.66 -2.81
N SER A 37 25.52 -8.47 -3.87
CA SER A 37 26.87 -8.97 -4.00
C SER A 37 27.87 -8.09 -3.24
N PRO A 38 28.88 -8.68 -2.57
CA PRO A 38 29.92 -7.92 -1.86
C PRO A 38 30.68 -6.93 -2.74
N GLN A 39 30.78 -7.19 -4.04
CA GLN A 39 31.46 -6.35 -5.01
C GLN A 39 30.49 -5.57 -5.90
N GLY A 40 29.20 -5.67 -5.63
CA GLY A 40 28.17 -5.00 -6.38
C GLY A 40 28.08 -3.50 -6.06
N LYS A 41 27.59 -2.74 -7.02
CA LYS A 41 27.28 -1.31 -6.81
C LYS A 41 25.99 -1.17 -6.01
N ASN A 42 25.89 -0.11 -5.23
CA ASN A 42 24.65 0.23 -4.56
C ASN A 42 23.58 0.63 -5.59
N PRO A 43 22.32 0.30 -5.33
CA PRO A 43 21.22 0.80 -6.16
C PRO A 43 21.13 2.32 -6.09
N SER A 44 20.49 2.93 -7.09
CA SER A 44 20.15 4.35 -7.05
C SER A 44 19.21 4.65 -5.87
N VAL A 45 19.10 5.92 -5.51
CA VAL A 45 18.17 6.34 -4.44
C VAL A 45 16.73 5.91 -4.75
N ASP A 46 16.31 6.05 -6.01
CA ASP A 46 14.97 5.66 -6.42
C ASP A 46 14.74 4.15 -6.30
N HIS A 47 15.70 3.33 -6.70
CA HIS A 47 15.63 1.88 -6.54
C HIS A 47 15.67 1.47 -5.06
N LEU A 48 16.51 2.14 -4.26
CA LEU A 48 16.60 1.86 -2.84
C LEU A 48 15.29 2.20 -2.12
N ARG A 49 14.64 3.30 -2.50
CA ARG A 49 13.32 3.67 -2.01
C ARG A 49 12.27 2.64 -2.39
N ALA A 50 12.28 2.17 -3.63
CA ALA A 50 11.37 1.12 -4.09
C ALA A 50 11.57 -0.19 -3.33
N VAL A 51 12.81 -0.59 -3.07
CA VAL A 51 13.12 -1.76 -2.23
C VAL A 51 12.55 -1.59 -0.82
N ALA A 52 12.75 -0.44 -0.20
CA ALA A 52 12.23 -0.16 1.13
C ALA A 52 10.70 -0.27 1.19
N MET A 53 10.00 0.27 0.20
CA MET A 53 8.54 0.21 0.10
C MET A 53 8.03 -1.21 -0.08
N VAL A 54 8.60 -1.96 -1.01
CA VAL A 54 8.19 -3.34 -1.30
C VAL A 54 8.50 -4.28 -0.14
N ALA A 55 9.65 -4.10 0.50
CA ALA A 55 10.07 -4.92 1.63
C ALA A 55 9.39 -4.54 2.97
N GLY A 56 8.74 -3.38 3.03
CA GLY A 56 8.09 -2.92 4.25
C GLY A 56 9.06 -2.52 5.35
N VAL A 57 10.22 -1.98 4.98
CA VAL A 57 11.25 -1.50 5.90
C VAL A 57 11.43 0.01 5.77
N THR A 58 12.07 0.63 6.79
CA THR A 58 12.35 2.06 6.73
C THR A 58 13.46 2.36 5.74
N PHE A 59 13.30 3.43 4.97
CA PHE A 59 14.32 3.89 4.02
C PHE A 59 15.62 4.28 4.74
N GLU A 60 15.51 4.97 5.87
CA GLU A 60 16.69 5.39 6.64
C GLU A 60 17.55 4.19 7.06
N TRP A 61 16.93 3.15 7.62
CA TRP A 61 17.67 1.95 8.00
C TRP A 61 18.30 1.27 6.78
N LEU A 62 17.55 1.13 5.70
CA LEU A 62 18.06 0.48 4.48
C LEU A 62 19.25 1.24 3.87
N ALA A 63 19.15 2.56 3.82
CA ALA A 63 20.18 3.41 3.22
C ALA A 63 21.41 3.59 4.13
N THR A 64 21.22 3.78 5.42
CA THR A 64 22.28 4.21 6.34
C THR A 64 22.61 3.20 7.44
N GLY A 65 21.75 2.26 7.72
CA GLY A 65 21.83 1.34 8.85
C GLY A 65 21.40 1.96 10.20
N ARG A 66 20.92 3.19 10.17
CA ARG A 66 20.44 3.91 11.36
C ARG A 66 18.94 3.69 11.56
N GLY A 67 18.50 3.74 12.79
CA GLY A 67 17.10 3.61 13.12
C GLY A 67 16.63 2.15 13.15
N LYS A 68 15.31 1.98 13.19
CA LYS A 68 14.68 0.64 13.21
C LYS A 68 14.39 0.18 11.81
N MET A 69 14.59 -1.11 11.55
CA MET A 69 14.24 -1.73 10.26
C MET A 69 12.75 -1.70 10.00
N GLU A 70 11.95 -2.05 10.99
CA GLU A 70 10.51 -2.16 10.82
C GLU A 70 9.82 -0.80 10.80
N LEU A 71 8.87 -0.66 9.87
CA LEU A 71 7.98 0.50 9.84
C LEU A 71 7.06 0.48 11.06
N SER A 72 6.89 1.63 11.72
CA SER A 72 5.83 1.82 12.71
C SER A 72 4.46 1.76 12.00
N GLU A 73 3.39 1.49 12.77
CA GLU A 73 2.03 1.50 12.20
C GLU A 73 1.69 2.87 11.59
N ASP A 74 2.13 3.95 12.22
CA ASP A 74 1.94 5.31 11.70
C ASP A 74 2.70 5.53 10.38
N ALA A 75 3.94 5.03 10.28
CA ALA A 75 4.72 5.13 9.05
C ALA A 75 4.17 4.26 7.90
N LYS A 76 3.48 3.16 8.21
CA LYS A 76 2.76 2.37 7.19
C LYS A 76 1.60 3.17 6.58
N LEU A 77 0.91 3.95 7.39
CA LEU A 77 -0.15 4.83 6.92
C LEU A 77 0.40 5.95 6.02
N ASP A 78 1.55 6.53 6.39
CA ASP A 78 2.21 7.57 5.59
C ASP A 78 2.76 7.06 4.24
N SER A 79 2.99 5.74 4.12
CA SER A 79 3.48 5.13 2.89
C SER A 79 2.38 4.87 1.86
N VAL A 80 1.11 5.02 2.22
CA VAL A 80 0.01 4.96 1.28
C VAL A 80 0.15 6.13 0.31
N SER A 81 0.19 5.84 -0.99
CA SER A 81 0.28 6.89 -2.01
C SER A 81 -0.85 7.90 -1.83
N ALA A 82 -0.52 9.19 -1.85
CA ALA A 82 -1.53 10.25 -1.78
C ALA A 82 -2.54 10.18 -2.93
N ALA A 83 -2.17 9.55 -4.04
CA ALA A 83 -3.08 9.32 -5.17
C ALA A 83 -4.19 8.29 -4.84
N ASP A 84 -3.91 7.35 -3.95
CA ASP A 84 -4.87 6.32 -3.52
C ASP A 84 -5.60 6.71 -2.23
N ALA A 85 -5.22 7.82 -1.63
CA ALA A 85 -5.85 8.30 -0.39
C ALA A 85 -7.18 8.99 -0.71
N ILE A 86 -8.23 8.56 -0.02
CA ILE A 86 -9.51 9.27 -0.05
C ILE A 86 -9.54 10.24 1.12
N LEU A 87 -9.64 11.52 0.82
CA LEU A 87 -9.71 12.55 1.85
C LEU A 87 -11.13 12.59 2.44
N VAL A 88 -11.22 12.44 3.75
CA VAL A 88 -12.49 12.48 4.49
C VAL A 88 -12.62 13.84 5.16
N GLU A 89 -13.46 14.70 4.60
CA GLU A 89 -13.70 16.06 5.10
C GLU A 89 -15.03 16.18 5.82
N GLU A 90 -16.02 15.40 5.42
CA GLU A 90 -17.36 15.49 5.97
C GLU A 90 -17.47 14.80 7.33
N ARG A 91 -18.12 15.47 8.28
CA ARG A 91 -18.28 14.99 9.66
C ARG A 91 -18.97 13.62 9.74
N ASN A 92 -19.98 13.39 8.90
CA ASN A 92 -20.72 12.12 8.88
C ASN A 92 -19.88 10.97 8.35
N GLU A 93 -19.04 11.21 7.35
CA GLU A 93 -18.08 10.21 6.85
C GLU A 93 -17.08 9.84 7.93
N LEU A 94 -16.54 10.82 8.65
CA LEU A 94 -15.60 10.56 9.74
C LEU A 94 -16.24 9.75 10.86
N ARG A 95 -17.48 10.08 11.24
CA ARG A 95 -18.24 9.31 12.23
C ARG A 95 -18.49 7.87 11.78
N LEU A 96 -18.84 7.69 10.52
CA LEU A 96 -19.07 6.36 9.93
C LEU A 96 -17.81 5.52 9.95
N ILE A 97 -16.68 6.07 9.55
CA ILE A 97 -15.38 5.38 9.53
C ILE A 97 -14.97 5.00 10.95
N GLN A 98 -15.09 5.90 11.92
CA GLN A 98 -14.75 5.63 13.31
C GLN A 98 -15.61 4.50 13.89
N ALA A 99 -16.90 4.53 13.67
CA ALA A 99 -17.84 3.51 14.12
C ALA A 99 -17.55 2.15 13.44
N PHE A 100 -17.27 2.16 12.14
CA PHE A 100 -16.93 0.98 11.37
C PHE A 100 -15.65 0.31 11.89
N ARG A 101 -14.63 1.08 12.21
CA ARG A 101 -13.36 0.55 12.76
C ARG A 101 -13.52 -0.09 14.13
N LEU A 102 -14.47 0.39 14.93
CA LEU A 102 -14.77 -0.17 16.24
C LEU A 102 -15.70 -1.39 16.19
N ALA A 103 -16.39 -1.61 15.07
CA ALA A 103 -17.32 -2.72 14.93
C ALA A 103 -16.60 -4.07 14.81
N PRO A 104 -17.17 -5.16 15.35
CA PRO A 104 -16.67 -6.51 15.10
C PRO A 104 -16.62 -6.87 13.62
N PRO A 105 -15.71 -7.79 13.18
CA PRO A 105 -15.55 -8.10 11.74
C PRO A 105 -16.84 -8.56 11.03
N GLY A 106 -17.68 -9.35 11.67
CA GLY A 106 -18.96 -9.79 11.09
C GLY A 106 -19.93 -8.63 10.88
N ILE A 107 -19.96 -7.68 11.78
CA ILE A 107 -20.80 -6.47 11.66
C ILE A 107 -20.27 -5.55 10.56
N ARG A 108 -18.96 -5.44 10.40
CA ARG A 108 -18.35 -4.65 9.31
C ARG A 108 -18.80 -5.15 7.94
N VAL A 109 -18.79 -6.44 7.72
CA VAL A 109 -19.25 -7.06 6.47
C VAL A 109 -20.72 -6.77 6.22
N ALA A 110 -21.57 -6.96 7.23
CA ALA A 110 -23.00 -6.69 7.12
C ALA A 110 -23.30 -5.20 6.81
N LEU A 111 -22.60 -4.28 7.47
CA LEU A 111 -22.75 -2.84 7.22
C LEU A 111 -22.34 -2.46 5.80
N LEU A 112 -21.24 -3.02 5.32
CA LEU A 112 -20.75 -2.77 3.97
C LEU A 112 -21.76 -3.25 2.92
N GLU A 113 -22.28 -4.46 3.05
CA GLU A 113 -23.30 -5.01 2.16
C GLU A 113 -24.57 -4.17 2.12
N ILE A 114 -25.05 -3.72 3.29
CA ILE A 114 -26.22 -2.84 3.39
C ILE A 114 -26.01 -1.53 2.64
N VAL A 115 -24.88 -0.88 2.89
CA VAL A 115 -24.57 0.43 2.25
C VAL A 115 -24.42 0.28 0.74
N GLU A 116 -23.72 -0.74 0.29
CA GLU A 116 -23.55 -1.02 -1.15
C GLU A 116 -24.89 -1.30 -1.83
N GLU A 117 -25.76 -2.11 -1.21
CA GLU A 117 -27.07 -2.41 -1.76
C GLU A 117 -27.98 -1.20 -1.84
N LEU A 118 -28.02 -0.38 -0.80
CA LEU A 118 -28.81 0.85 -0.78
C LEU A 118 -28.31 1.85 -1.83
N THR A 119 -27.01 1.96 -2.00
CA THR A 119 -26.40 2.84 -3.01
C THR A 119 -26.73 2.37 -4.41
N ALA A 120 -26.61 1.09 -4.68
CA ALA A 120 -26.93 0.49 -5.98
C ALA A 120 -28.41 0.71 -6.36
N ARG A 121 -29.35 0.52 -5.42
CA ARG A 121 -30.77 0.77 -5.63
C ARG A 121 -31.06 2.22 -5.96
N ARG A 122 -30.41 3.18 -5.25
CA ARG A 122 -30.58 4.59 -5.49
C ARG A 122 -30.04 5.03 -6.86
N LEU A 123 -28.88 4.54 -7.25
CA LEU A 123 -28.30 4.80 -8.56
C LEU A 123 -29.16 4.21 -9.69
N GLY A 124 -29.72 3.01 -9.49
CA GLY A 124 -30.65 2.39 -10.43
C GLY A 124 -31.93 3.22 -10.64
N ARG A 125 -32.51 3.74 -9.57
CA ARG A 125 -33.69 4.62 -9.65
C ARG A 125 -33.39 5.94 -10.34
N THR A 126 -32.27 6.54 -10.07
CA THR A 126 -31.84 7.79 -10.72
C THR A 126 -31.62 7.59 -12.21
N ARG A 127 -31.04 6.47 -12.60
CA ARG A 127 -30.83 6.10 -13.99
C ARG A 127 -32.15 5.85 -14.74
N ALA A 128 -33.08 5.14 -14.10
CA ALA A 128 -34.42 4.89 -14.63
C ALA A 128 -35.22 6.17 -14.82
N LYS A 129 -35.17 7.12 -13.87
CA LYS A 129 -35.80 8.45 -13.97
C LYS A 129 -35.21 9.29 -15.11
N ARG A 130 -33.91 9.22 -15.36
CA ARG A 130 -33.25 9.90 -16.48
C ARG A 130 -33.70 9.34 -17.82
N LEU A 131 -33.79 8.02 -17.95
CA LEU A 131 -34.24 7.33 -19.18
C LEU A 131 -35.68 7.67 -19.52
N THR A 132 -36.58 7.77 -18.54
CA THR A 132 -37.98 8.16 -18.77
C THR A 132 -38.15 9.64 -19.13
N ARG A 133 -37.22 10.51 -18.71
CA ARG A 133 -37.25 11.95 -19.06
C ARG A 133 -36.85 12.24 -20.51
N PHE A 134 -36.05 11.38 -21.12
CA PHE A 134 -35.58 11.51 -22.52
C PHE A 134 -36.40 10.68 -23.49
N GLY A 135 -37.42 9.95 -23.04
CA GLY A 135 -38.29 9.11 -23.87
C GLY A 135 -39.60 9.79 -24.33
N GLU A 136 -39.78 11.06 -24.04
CA GLU A 136 -40.87 11.89 -24.58
C GLU A 136 -40.33 12.62 -25.81
#